data_a44270e1c2f0b9e041511f2856d15c72
#
_entry.id   a44270e1c2f0b9e041511f2856d15c72
#
_cell.length_a   1.000
_cell.length_b   1.000
_cell.length_c   1.000
_cell.angle_alpha   90.00
_cell.angle_beta   90.00
_cell.angle_gamma   90.00
#
_symmetry.space_group_name_H-M   'P 1'
#
loop_
_entity.id
_entity.type
_entity.pdbx_description
1 polymer ?
#
loop_
_entity_poly.entity_id
_entity_poly.type
_entity_poly.pdbx_seq_one_letter_code
_entity_poly.pdbx_strand_id
1 'polypeptide(L)'
;MKYNTGNNSLKLIADECGVAVSTVSRALAEPPSRKVGAETIRRIRECALRHGCAGNPNARSLRLRRTESITLVVPPFFTLQPLSIDFDAHSRVAHWELIFGVIQTARCHNYDVKLEPLDSNNLRELERKMNPSRCDGAIFLGSKPFEPLLEALRSTEFPHVVIEFSSTSRPAPVHLALEPGYREAVACLKRAGRNRIGLFAESEHSHPGAIRTVLERPVDGWFRHAGTVLDLRRAVESGMWRDFDAIFCQNDAMAHVLAQELAAAGIPAAERPEVIGFDNNPVYNSLSTVAVPRAAMAEAAVELLVNFLKCGEPSPAAGTTAFPTTFIGRNSW
;
A
#
# COMPACT_ATOMS: atom_id res chain seq x y z
N MET A 1 29.08 20.64 -9.00
CA MET A 1 28.19 21.16 -10.05
C MET A 1 27.12 22.04 -9.40
N LYS A 2 27.10 23.35 -9.71
CA LYS A 2 26.04 24.25 -9.22
C LYS A 2 24.84 24.09 -10.14
N TYR A 3 23.74 23.51 -9.67
CA TYR A 3 22.48 23.50 -10.39
C TYR A 3 21.94 24.92 -10.46
N ASN A 4 21.92 25.48 -11.63
CA ASN A 4 21.41 26.83 -11.88
C ASN A 4 19.91 26.74 -12.15
N THR A 5 19.08 26.87 -11.10
CA THR A 5 17.63 26.78 -11.16
C THR A 5 17.06 28.17 -11.36
N GLY A 6 16.52 28.49 -12.53
CA GLY A 6 15.75 29.71 -12.71
C GLY A 6 15.69 30.26 -14.12
N ASN A 7 15.00 31.38 -14.30
CA ASN A 7 14.79 32.13 -15.54
C ASN A 7 16.07 32.41 -16.36
N ASN A 8 17.25 32.39 -15.71
CA ASN A 8 18.56 32.48 -16.34
C ASN A 8 18.92 31.30 -17.25
N SER A 9 18.44 30.09 -16.93
CA SER A 9 18.76 28.88 -17.70
C SER A 9 18.08 28.88 -19.08
N LEU A 10 16.81 29.28 -19.13
CA LEU A 10 16.09 29.37 -20.41
C LEU A 10 16.66 30.46 -21.32
N LYS A 11 17.12 31.57 -20.74
CA LYS A 11 17.75 32.66 -21.48
C LYS A 11 19.10 32.22 -22.04
N LEU A 12 19.91 31.52 -21.26
CA LEU A 12 21.19 30.94 -21.70
C LEU A 12 21.02 30.00 -22.92
N ILE A 13 20.02 29.08 -22.83
CA ILE A 13 19.70 28.21 -23.95
C ILE A 13 19.18 28.96 -25.16
N ALA A 14 18.36 30.00 -24.94
CA ALA A 14 17.82 30.85 -25.99
C ALA A 14 18.94 31.59 -26.75
N ASP A 15 19.89 32.17 -26.01
CA ASP A 15 21.04 32.87 -26.55
C ASP A 15 21.96 31.93 -27.32
N GLU A 16 22.28 30.75 -26.77
CA GLU A 16 23.13 29.72 -27.44
C GLU A 16 22.47 29.12 -28.70
N CYS A 17 21.17 28.90 -28.64
CA CYS A 17 20.43 28.37 -29.79
C CYS A 17 19.97 29.44 -30.79
N GLY A 18 20.17 30.72 -30.52
CA GLY A 18 19.72 31.79 -31.40
C GLY A 18 18.21 31.89 -31.57
N VAL A 19 17.45 31.61 -30.51
CA VAL A 19 15.98 31.60 -30.55
C VAL A 19 15.39 32.38 -29.37
N ALA A 20 14.12 32.75 -29.46
CA ALA A 20 13.44 33.43 -28.36
C ALA A 20 13.24 32.46 -27.17
N VAL A 21 13.26 32.99 -25.93
CA VAL A 21 13.00 32.22 -24.69
C VAL A 21 11.67 31.48 -24.75
N SER A 22 10.66 32.06 -25.38
CA SER A 22 9.34 31.42 -25.59
C SER A 22 9.44 30.18 -26.53
N THR A 23 10.39 30.19 -27.47
CA THR A 23 10.65 29.02 -28.34
C THR A 23 11.34 27.93 -27.57
N VAL A 24 12.29 28.25 -26.69
CA VAL A 24 12.92 27.29 -25.79
C VAL A 24 11.86 26.62 -24.89
N SER A 25 11.01 27.43 -24.25
CA SER A 25 9.92 26.92 -23.40
C SER A 25 8.95 25.99 -24.14
N ARG A 26 8.65 26.29 -25.42
CA ARG A 26 7.79 25.44 -26.26
C ARG A 26 8.49 24.14 -26.71
N ALA A 27 9.79 24.20 -26.97
CA ALA A 27 10.57 23.04 -27.39
C ALA A 27 10.83 22.05 -26.25
N LEU A 28 10.97 22.57 -25.02
CA LEU A 28 11.15 21.78 -23.79
C LEU A 28 9.83 21.29 -23.18
N ALA A 29 8.68 21.70 -23.74
CA ALA A 29 7.38 21.18 -23.31
C ALA A 29 7.20 19.72 -23.70
N GLU A 30 6.40 18.97 -22.93
CA GLU A 30 5.98 17.61 -23.27
C GLU A 30 4.45 17.55 -23.37
N PRO A 31 3.91 17.15 -24.55
CA PRO A 31 4.63 17.03 -25.82
C PRO A 31 5.11 18.39 -26.33
N PRO A 32 6.18 18.44 -27.12
CA PRO A 32 6.68 19.69 -27.68
C PRO A 32 5.63 20.36 -28.57
N SER A 33 5.61 21.68 -28.57
CA SER A 33 4.63 22.41 -29.37
C SER A 33 4.84 22.18 -30.87
N ARG A 34 3.78 21.83 -31.60
CA ARG A 34 3.80 21.71 -33.08
C ARG A 34 4.21 22.98 -33.82
N LYS A 35 4.30 24.12 -33.12
CA LYS A 35 4.76 25.40 -33.67
C LYS A 35 6.28 25.55 -33.73
N VAL A 36 7.04 24.54 -33.27
CA VAL A 36 8.51 24.53 -33.30
C VAL A 36 8.93 23.33 -34.14
N GLY A 37 9.80 23.59 -35.12
CA GLY A 37 10.30 22.53 -36.02
C GLY A 37 11.14 21.49 -35.27
N ALA A 38 11.10 20.23 -35.73
CA ALA A 38 11.74 19.09 -35.09
C ALA A 38 13.27 19.28 -34.89
N GLU A 39 13.95 19.87 -35.84
CA GLU A 39 15.39 20.14 -35.74
C GLU A 39 15.70 21.20 -34.68
N THR A 40 14.86 22.23 -34.56
CA THR A 40 14.99 23.25 -33.51
C THR A 40 14.74 22.62 -32.13
N ILE A 41 13.75 21.73 -32.01
CA ILE A 41 13.48 21.00 -30.76
C ILE A 41 14.70 20.17 -30.36
N ARG A 42 15.30 19.42 -31.31
CA ARG A 42 16.49 18.60 -31.06
C ARG A 42 17.66 19.45 -30.55
N ARG A 43 18.00 20.55 -31.24
CA ARG A 43 19.08 21.48 -30.84
C ARG A 43 18.86 22.06 -29.43
N ILE A 44 17.64 22.50 -29.14
CA ILE A 44 17.30 23.06 -27.84
C ILE A 44 17.42 22.01 -26.73
N ARG A 45 16.97 20.77 -26.96
CA ARG A 45 17.07 19.67 -25.99
C ARG A 45 18.53 19.28 -25.74
N GLU A 46 19.36 19.18 -26.77
CA GLU A 46 20.79 18.91 -26.62
C GLU A 46 21.50 20.03 -25.83
N CYS A 47 21.18 21.28 -26.12
CA CYS A 47 21.71 22.43 -25.38
C CYS A 47 21.25 22.39 -23.92
N ALA A 48 19.98 22.12 -23.65
CA ALA A 48 19.43 21.99 -22.31
C ALA A 48 20.11 20.88 -21.49
N LEU A 49 20.38 19.72 -22.10
CA LEU A 49 21.13 18.64 -21.48
C LEU A 49 22.56 19.05 -21.11
N ARG A 50 23.28 19.73 -22.01
CA ARG A 50 24.65 20.22 -21.73
C ARG A 50 24.70 21.18 -20.55
N HIS A 51 23.67 22.00 -20.39
CA HIS A 51 23.58 22.98 -19.31
C HIS A 51 22.87 22.44 -18.04
N GLY A 52 22.49 21.16 -18.00
CA GLY A 52 21.75 20.55 -16.88
C GLY A 52 20.39 21.22 -16.65
N CYS A 53 19.81 21.78 -17.71
CA CYS A 53 18.53 22.49 -17.64
C CYS A 53 17.40 21.56 -18.05
N ALA A 54 16.76 20.94 -17.07
CA ALA A 54 15.44 20.34 -17.26
C ALA A 54 14.39 21.48 -17.34
N GLY A 55 13.33 21.29 -18.11
CA GLY A 55 12.18 22.20 -18.09
C GLY A 55 11.73 22.46 -16.65
N ASN A 56 11.35 23.70 -16.33
CA ASN A 56 10.93 24.02 -14.95
C ASN A 56 9.57 23.37 -14.65
N PRO A 57 9.51 22.31 -13.82
CA PRO A 57 8.27 21.62 -13.52
C PRO A 57 7.24 22.53 -12.82
N ASN A 58 7.70 23.50 -12.03
CA ASN A 58 6.82 24.45 -11.36
C ASN A 58 6.14 25.41 -12.36
N ALA A 59 6.86 25.85 -13.40
CA ALA A 59 6.27 26.69 -14.46
C ALA A 59 5.25 25.89 -15.30
N ARG A 60 5.49 24.59 -15.49
CA ARG A 60 4.54 23.68 -16.15
C ARG A 60 3.29 23.49 -15.30
N SER A 61 3.45 23.20 -14.01
CA SER A 61 2.35 23.01 -13.05
C SER A 61 1.44 24.23 -12.98
N LEU A 62 2.03 25.44 -12.90
CA LEU A 62 1.27 26.70 -12.90
C LEU A 62 0.46 26.89 -14.18
N ARG A 63 1.03 26.54 -15.35
CA ARG A 63 0.34 26.66 -16.64
C ARG A 63 -0.78 25.64 -16.80
N LEU A 64 -0.55 24.41 -16.36
CA LEU A 64 -1.50 23.30 -16.49
C LEU A 64 -2.52 23.30 -15.35
N ARG A 65 -2.29 24.06 -14.28
CA ARG A 65 -3.02 24.01 -13.00
C ARG A 65 -3.06 22.57 -12.45
N ARG A 66 -2.00 21.80 -12.71
CA ARG A 66 -1.81 20.42 -12.27
C ARG A 66 -0.35 20.21 -11.89
N THR A 67 -0.13 19.45 -10.83
CA THR A 67 1.23 19.14 -10.36
C THR A 67 1.80 17.88 -11.02
N GLU A 68 0.93 17.09 -11.69
CA GLU A 68 1.23 15.76 -12.22
C GLU A 68 1.83 14.87 -11.14
N SER A 69 1.38 15.06 -9.90
CA SER A 69 1.81 14.25 -8.76
C SER A 69 0.63 13.88 -7.87
N ILE A 70 0.66 12.66 -7.36
CA ILE A 70 -0.25 12.16 -6.34
C ILE A 70 0.53 11.86 -5.05
N THR A 71 -0.13 11.91 -3.91
CA THR A 71 0.48 11.60 -2.63
C THR A 71 -0.05 10.27 -2.11
N LEU A 72 0.85 9.32 -1.83
CA LEU A 72 0.53 8.10 -1.14
C LEU A 72 0.81 8.29 0.35
N VAL A 73 -0.26 8.29 1.16
CA VAL A 73 -0.19 8.47 2.60
C VAL A 73 -0.17 7.10 3.27
N VAL A 74 0.88 6.83 4.02
CA VAL A 74 1.13 5.52 4.64
C VAL A 74 1.06 5.61 6.16
N PRO A 75 0.62 4.55 6.86
CA PRO A 75 0.60 4.50 8.32
C PRO A 75 1.99 4.69 8.96
N PRO A 76 2.06 5.08 10.25
CA PRO A 76 3.34 5.43 10.90
C PRO A 76 4.29 4.25 11.08
N PHE A 77 3.84 3.01 10.96
CA PHE A 77 4.72 1.84 10.99
C PHE A 77 5.69 1.73 9.80
N PHE A 78 5.51 2.59 8.77
CA PHE A 78 6.52 2.77 7.72
C PHE A 78 7.66 3.71 8.13
N THR A 79 7.55 4.45 9.23
CA THR A 79 8.67 5.23 9.75
C THR A 79 9.74 4.28 10.28
N LEU A 80 11.00 4.61 9.97
CA LEU A 80 12.19 3.84 10.39
C LEU A 80 12.36 3.89 11.92
N GLN A 81 11.54 3.16 12.63
CA GLN A 81 11.89 2.81 14.01
C GLN A 81 13.01 1.75 13.97
N PRO A 82 13.99 1.80 14.88
CA PRO A 82 15.01 0.78 14.93
C PRO A 82 14.31 -0.58 14.97
N LEU A 83 14.78 -1.50 14.14
CA LEU A 83 14.30 -2.87 13.99
C LEU A 83 14.27 -3.58 15.35
N SER A 84 13.27 -3.32 16.16
CA SER A 84 12.84 -4.31 17.12
C SER A 84 12.43 -5.52 16.27
N ILE A 85 12.74 -6.72 16.74
CA ILE A 85 12.31 -7.97 16.11
C ILE A 85 10.79 -8.07 16.33
N ASP A 86 10.06 -7.10 15.80
CA ASP A 86 8.63 -7.00 15.84
C ASP A 86 8.08 -7.65 14.59
N PHE A 87 7.07 -8.48 14.73
CA PHE A 87 6.33 -9.06 13.62
C PHE A 87 5.82 -7.98 12.64
N ASP A 88 5.62 -6.77 13.09
CA ASP A 88 5.29 -5.60 12.28
C ASP A 88 6.36 -5.25 11.25
N ALA A 89 7.65 -5.46 11.55
CA ALA A 89 8.72 -5.21 10.59
C ALA A 89 8.61 -6.12 9.36
N HIS A 90 8.15 -7.36 9.53
CA HIS A 90 7.97 -8.32 8.45
C HIS A 90 6.66 -8.10 7.69
N SER A 91 5.61 -7.66 8.38
CA SER A 91 4.35 -7.22 7.75
C SER A 91 4.58 -6.04 6.79
N ARG A 92 5.56 -5.19 7.06
CA ARG A 92 5.96 -4.08 6.17
C ARG A 92 6.38 -4.54 4.78
N VAL A 93 7.05 -5.69 4.66
CA VAL A 93 7.48 -6.21 3.35
C VAL A 93 6.27 -6.48 2.44
N ALA A 94 5.18 -7.00 2.99
CA ALA A 94 3.96 -7.24 2.24
C ALA A 94 3.33 -5.94 1.69
N HIS A 95 3.45 -4.82 2.42
CA HIS A 95 2.94 -3.52 1.96
C HIS A 95 3.78 -2.89 0.84
N TRP A 96 5.05 -3.30 0.67
CA TRP A 96 5.87 -2.81 -0.44
C TRP A 96 5.29 -3.18 -1.80
N GLU A 97 4.67 -4.34 -1.93
CA GLU A 97 3.98 -4.74 -3.16
C GLU A 97 2.91 -3.72 -3.56
N LEU A 98 2.11 -3.27 -2.60
CA LEU A 98 1.10 -2.25 -2.83
C LEU A 98 1.71 -0.89 -3.18
N ILE A 99 2.75 -0.46 -2.46
CA ILE A 99 3.45 0.81 -2.74
C ILE A 99 4.02 0.80 -4.15
N PHE A 100 4.70 -0.28 -4.54
CA PHE A 100 5.23 -0.44 -5.90
C PHE A 100 4.12 -0.48 -6.95
N GLY A 101 3.00 -1.16 -6.67
CA GLY A 101 1.83 -1.17 -7.54
C GLY A 101 1.29 0.23 -7.78
N VAL A 102 1.15 1.04 -6.72
CA VAL A 102 0.73 2.46 -6.84
C VAL A 102 1.72 3.25 -7.70
N ILE A 103 3.03 3.11 -7.44
CA ILE A 103 4.06 3.85 -8.19
C ILE A 103 4.05 3.45 -9.68
N GLN A 104 3.99 2.16 -9.98
CA GLN A 104 4.01 1.67 -11.36
C GLN A 104 2.76 2.12 -12.13
N THR A 105 1.58 1.96 -11.53
CA THR A 105 0.33 2.37 -12.18
C THR A 105 0.26 3.88 -12.37
N ALA A 106 0.66 4.68 -11.37
CA ALA A 106 0.70 6.13 -11.48
C ALA A 106 1.62 6.58 -12.63
N ARG A 107 2.77 5.95 -12.81
CA ARG A 107 3.69 6.23 -13.93
C ARG A 107 3.07 5.95 -15.31
N CYS A 108 2.25 4.91 -15.44
CA CYS A 108 1.52 4.65 -16.68
C CYS A 108 0.58 5.80 -17.05
N HIS A 109 0.14 6.58 -16.08
CA HIS A 109 -0.69 7.76 -16.26
C HIS A 109 0.08 9.09 -16.24
N ASN A 110 1.42 9.05 -16.22
CA ASN A 110 2.32 10.20 -16.12
C ASN A 110 2.17 11.00 -14.82
N TYR A 111 1.93 10.31 -13.70
CA TYR A 111 1.94 10.90 -12.38
C TYR A 111 3.18 10.46 -11.59
N ASP A 112 3.82 11.41 -10.93
CA ASP A 112 4.81 11.15 -9.90
C ASP A 112 4.12 10.80 -8.59
N VAL A 113 4.71 9.90 -7.78
CA VAL A 113 4.19 9.54 -6.46
C VAL A 113 5.07 10.12 -5.37
N LYS A 114 4.47 10.89 -4.50
CA LYS A 114 5.07 11.37 -3.25
C LYS A 114 4.65 10.45 -2.12
N LEU A 115 5.62 9.88 -1.43
CA LEU A 115 5.34 9.07 -0.24
C LEU A 115 5.33 9.97 0.99
N GLU A 116 4.22 9.98 1.72
CA GLU A 116 4.05 10.77 2.93
C GLU A 116 3.72 9.87 4.11
N PRO A 117 4.66 9.68 5.05
CA PRO A 117 4.36 8.92 6.26
C PRO A 117 3.44 9.73 7.17
N LEU A 118 2.46 9.05 7.76
CA LEU A 118 1.62 9.63 8.78
C LEU A 118 2.44 9.89 10.04
N ASP A 119 2.48 11.12 10.47
CA ASP A 119 2.75 11.46 11.87
C ASP A 119 1.42 11.79 12.54
N SER A 120 0.97 10.93 13.45
CA SER A 120 -0.28 11.13 14.20
C SER A 120 -0.31 12.44 14.99
N ASN A 121 0.86 13.00 15.30
CA ASN A 121 1.00 14.29 15.96
C ASN A 121 0.90 15.48 15.00
N ASN A 122 0.85 15.23 13.68
CA ASN A 122 0.96 16.31 12.69
C ASN A 122 -0.09 16.25 11.56
N LEU A 123 -1.33 15.87 11.88
CA LEU A 123 -2.44 15.84 10.90
C LEU A 123 -2.65 17.19 10.21
N ARG A 124 -2.44 18.33 10.92
CA ARG A 124 -2.54 19.67 10.32
C ARG A 124 -1.47 19.95 9.27
N GLU A 125 -0.27 19.37 9.41
CA GLU A 125 0.77 19.50 8.38
C GLU A 125 0.41 18.65 7.17
N LEU A 126 -0.09 17.46 7.39
CA LEU A 126 -0.55 16.57 6.33
C LEU A 126 -1.70 17.22 5.54
N GLU A 127 -2.68 17.82 6.22
CA GLU A 127 -3.77 18.58 5.60
C GLU A 127 -3.23 19.71 4.70
N ARG A 128 -2.24 20.47 5.19
CA ARG A 128 -1.59 21.54 4.40
C ARG A 128 -0.82 21.01 3.18
N LYS A 129 -0.42 19.73 3.18
CA LYS A 129 0.22 19.08 2.02
C LYS A 129 -0.80 18.61 1.00
N MET A 130 -2.04 18.33 1.42
CA MET A 130 -3.15 17.88 0.56
C MET A 130 -3.85 19.08 -0.07
N ASN A 131 -3.20 19.72 -1.02
CA ASN A 131 -3.78 20.84 -1.75
C ASN A 131 -3.33 20.88 -3.22
N PRO A 132 -4.12 21.49 -4.14
CA PRO A 132 -3.86 21.46 -5.59
C PRO A 132 -2.52 22.10 -6.04
N SER A 133 -1.86 22.88 -5.17
CA SER A 133 -0.55 23.44 -5.49
C SER A 133 0.60 22.48 -5.20
N ARG A 134 0.34 21.39 -4.48
CA ARG A 134 1.35 20.43 -4.05
C ARG A 134 1.17 19.04 -4.65
N CYS A 135 -0.08 18.58 -4.77
CA CYS A 135 -0.42 17.32 -5.41
C CYS A 135 -1.84 17.41 -5.98
N ASP A 136 -2.11 16.64 -7.01
CA ASP A 136 -3.42 16.67 -7.68
C ASP A 136 -4.45 15.81 -6.92
N GLY A 137 -3.97 14.81 -6.16
CA GLY A 137 -4.81 13.95 -5.34
C GLY A 137 -4.01 13.08 -4.39
N ALA A 138 -4.69 12.29 -3.55
CA ALA A 138 -4.06 11.43 -2.56
C ALA A 138 -4.67 10.02 -2.50
N ILE A 139 -3.85 9.04 -2.14
CA ILE A 139 -4.25 7.68 -1.80
C ILE A 139 -3.87 7.42 -0.35
N PHE A 140 -4.81 6.93 0.46
CA PHE A 140 -4.62 6.64 1.88
C PHE A 140 -4.64 5.13 2.12
N LEU A 141 -3.66 4.61 2.87
CA LEU A 141 -3.64 3.22 3.30
C LEU A 141 -4.33 3.09 4.68
N GLY A 142 -5.57 2.62 4.68
CA GLY A 142 -6.45 2.56 5.84
C GLY A 142 -7.21 3.87 6.09
N SER A 143 -8.32 3.79 6.79
CA SER A 143 -9.17 4.95 7.13
C SER A 143 -8.97 5.43 8.57
N LYS A 144 -8.92 4.51 9.52
CA LYS A 144 -8.94 4.82 10.96
C LYS A 144 -7.93 5.88 11.43
N PRO A 145 -6.65 5.84 11.02
CA PRO A 145 -5.70 6.84 11.49
C PRO A 145 -5.96 8.24 10.91
N PHE A 146 -6.74 8.33 9.85
CA PHE A 146 -6.91 9.53 9.02
C PHE A 146 -8.32 10.12 9.09
N GLU A 147 -9.26 9.55 9.85
CA GLU A 147 -10.67 9.91 9.78
C GLU A 147 -10.93 11.44 9.89
N PRO A 148 -10.28 12.19 10.81
CA PRO A 148 -10.46 13.65 10.87
C PRO A 148 -9.97 14.36 9.60
N LEU A 149 -8.86 13.89 9.00
CA LEU A 149 -8.33 14.45 7.76
C LEU A 149 -9.22 14.09 6.57
N LEU A 150 -9.67 12.85 6.48
CA LEU A 150 -10.57 12.43 5.41
C LEU A 150 -11.88 13.22 5.40
N GLU A 151 -12.42 13.56 6.58
CA GLU A 151 -13.61 14.40 6.69
C GLU A 151 -13.33 15.83 6.18
N ALA A 152 -12.19 16.42 6.54
CA ALA A 152 -11.76 17.71 6.03
C ALA A 152 -11.57 17.69 4.49
N LEU A 153 -10.99 16.62 3.94
CA LEU A 153 -10.79 16.47 2.50
C LEU A 153 -12.12 16.30 1.74
N ARG A 154 -13.08 15.59 2.33
CA ARG A 154 -14.44 15.49 1.76
C ARG A 154 -15.12 16.86 1.69
N SER A 155 -14.97 17.68 2.73
CA SER A 155 -15.58 19.03 2.77
C SER A 155 -14.98 20.00 1.75
N THR A 156 -13.73 19.78 1.35
CA THR A 156 -13.02 20.59 0.33
C THR A 156 -13.05 19.99 -1.06
N GLU A 157 -13.74 18.85 -1.24
CA GLU A 157 -13.78 18.10 -2.50
C GLU A 157 -12.39 17.72 -3.06
N PHE A 158 -11.37 17.65 -2.18
CA PHE A 158 -10.03 17.28 -2.61
C PHE A 158 -10.00 15.80 -3.08
N PRO A 159 -9.46 15.53 -4.30
CA PRO A 159 -9.46 14.19 -4.85
C PRO A 159 -8.68 13.19 -3.99
N HIS A 160 -9.35 12.17 -3.47
CA HIS A 160 -8.68 11.14 -2.69
C HIS A 160 -9.37 9.77 -2.79
N VAL A 161 -8.59 8.72 -2.62
CA VAL A 161 -9.03 7.33 -2.56
C VAL A 161 -8.47 6.68 -1.30
N VAL A 162 -9.28 5.85 -0.64
CA VAL A 162 -8.87 5.05 0.52
C VAL A 162 -8.79 3.59 0.10
N ILE A 163 -7.68 2.92 0.45
CA ILE A 163 -7.53 1.47 0.39
C ILE A 163 -7.69 0.94 1.81
N GLU A 164 -8.72 0.12 2.05
CA GLU A 164 -9.03 -0.40 3.37
C GLU A 164 -8.77 -1.90 3.46
N PHE A 165 -8.05 -2.32 4.51
CA PHE A 165 -7.66 -3.70 4.76
C PHE A 165 -8.48 -4.37 5.87
N SER A 166 -9.28 -3.61 6.58
CA SER A 166 -10.14 -4.10 7.67
C SER A 166 -11.62 -3.90 7.32
N SER A 167 -12.49 -4.71 7.90
CA SER A 167 -13.92 -4.48 7.81
C SER A 167 -14.28 -3.22 8.60
N THR A 168 -14.82 -2.23 7.91
CA THR A 168 -15.33 -0.99 8.48
C THR A 168 -16.84 -0.90 8.26
N SER A 169 -17.53 -0.12 9.08
CA SER A 169 -18.96 0.14 8.91
C SER A 169 -19.31 0.85 7.60
N ARG A 170 -18.34 1.50 6.97
CA ARG A 170 -18.43 2.09 5.64
C ARG A 170 -17.33 1.52 4.76
N PRO A 171 -17.66 0.71 3.74
CA PRO A 171 -16.67 0.19 2.84
C PRO A 171 -15.99 1.34 2.07
N ALA A 172 -14.66 1.35 2.04
CA ALA A 172 -13.88 2.27 1.23
C ALA A 172 -14.05 1.94 -0.27
N PRO A 173 -13.76 2.89 -1.18
CA PRO A 173 -13.80 2.64 -2.63
C PRO A 173 -13.01 1.39 -3.06
N VAL A 174 -11.87 1.15 -2.44
CA VAL A 174 -11.06 -0.06 -2.59
C VAL A 174 -10.95 -0.72 -1.22
N HIS A 175 -11.50 -1.92 -1.05
CA HIS A 175 -11.45 -2.61 0.23
C HIS A 175 -11.22 -4.11 0.09
N LEU A 176 -10.63 -4.69 1.11
CA LEU A 176 -10.33 -6.11 1.20
C LEU A 176 -11.55 -6.89 1.71
N ALA A 177 -11.96 -7.94 0.98
CA ALA A 177 -12.91 -8.93 1.46
C ALA A 177 -12.13 -10.10 2.08
N LEU A 178 -12.18 -10.21 3.40
CA LEU A 178 -11.39 -11.18 4.17
C LEU A 178 -11.96 -12.60 4.11
N GLU A 179 -13.29 -12.74 4.11
CA GLU A 179 -13.97 -14.01 4.27
C GLU A 179 -13.66 -15.05 3.19
N PRO A 180 -13.51 -14.73 1.89
CA PRO A 180 -13.28 -15.72 0.86
C PRO A 180 -12.09 -16.63 1.13
N GLY A 181 -10.91 -16.08 1.38
CA GLY A 181 -9.70 -16.85 1.64
C GLY A 181 -9.77 -17.68 2.93
N TYR A 182 -10.39 -17.12 3.98
CA TYR A 182 -10.63 -17.89 5.20
C TYR A 182 -11.63 -19.03 4.98
N ARG A 183 -12.65 -18.83 4.15
CA ARG A 183 -13.62 -19.89 3.79
C ARG A 183 -12.94 -21.04 3.06
N GLU A 184 -12.06 -20.73 2.12
CA GLU A 184 -11.26 -21.74 1.41
C GLU A 184 -10.34 -22.50 2.37
N ALA A 185 -9.61 -21.80 3.24
CA ALA A 185 -8.73 -22.39 4.24
C ALA A 185 -9.50 -23.32 5.19
N VAL A 186 -10.60 -22.85 5.76
CA VAL A 186 -11.44 -23.66 6.66
C VAL A 186 -12.04 -24.87 5.95
N ALA A 187 -12.44 -24.74 4.68
CA ALA A 187 -12.93 -25.87 3.91
C ALA A 187 -11.83 -26.94 3.67
N CYS A 188 -10.58 -26.51 3.44
CA CYS A 188 -9.43 -27.40 3.35
C CYS A 188 -9.18 -28.12 4.69
N LEU A 189 -9.15 -27.40 5.79
CA LEU A 189 -8.96 -27.97 7.13
C LEU A 189 -10.02 -29.01 7.47
N LYS A 190 -11.30 -28.70 7.23
CA LYS A 190 -12.40 -29.64 7.48
C LYS A 190 -12.27 -30.92 6.65
N ARG A 191 -11.87 -30.83 5.38
CA ARG A 191 -11.62 -32.01 4.53
C ARG A 191 -10.48 -32.86 5.07
N ALA A 192 -9.47 -32.27 5.69
CA ALA A 192 -8.37 -32.94 6.35
C ALA A 192 -8.71 -33.45 7.77
N GLY A 193 -9.98 -33.35 8.21
CA GLY A 193 -10.41 -33.75 9.55
C GLY A 193 -9.98 -32.84 10.69
N ARG A 194 -9.46 -31.64 10.37
CA ARG A 194 -8.98 -30.66 11.33
C ARG A 194 -10.11 -29.68 11.68
N ASN A 195 -10.64 -29.80 12.90
CA ASN A 195 -11.87 -29.10 13.31
C ASN A 195 -11.68 -28.10 14.44
N ARG A 196 -10.65 -28.28 15.28
CA ARG A 196 -10.35 -27.37 16.40
C ARG A 196 -9.42 -26.27 15.90
N ILE A 197 -9.95 -25.06 15.81
CA ILE A 197 -9.27 -23.92 15.18
C ILE A 197 -8.94 -22.87 16.22
N GLY A 198 -7.64 -22.64 16.42
CA GLY A 198 -7.09 -21.54 17.20
C GLY A 198 -6.77 -20.30 16.37
N LEU A 199 -6.66 -19.17 17.04
CA LEU A 199 -6.26 -17.90 16.47
C LEU A 199 -5.12 -17.30 17.28
N PHE A 200 -4.10 -16.80 16.61
CA PHE A 200 -3.00 -16.05 17.21
C PHE A 200 -2.95 -14.63 16.62
N ALA A 201 -3.44 -13.64 17.38
CA ALA A 201 -3.60 -12.26 16.92
C ALA A 201 -3.58 -11.25 18.05
N GLU A 202 -3.13 -10.02 17.76
CA GLU A 202 -3.08 -8.91 18.75
C GLU A 202 -4.45 -8.39 19.16
N SER A 203 -5.38 -8.33 18.23
CA SER A 203 -6.70 -7.72 18.46
C SER A 203 -7.85 -8.48 17.82
N GLU A 204 -9.06 -8.26 18.35
CA GLU A 204 -10.29 -8.89 17.84
C GLU A 204 -10.84 -8.27 16.54
N HIS A 205 -10.26 -7.16 16.05
CA HIS A 205 -10.99 -6.26 15.16
C HIS A 205 -10.81 -6.52 13.65
N SER A 206 -9.91 -7.41 13.23
CA SER A 206 -9.71 -7.68 11.80
C SER A 206 -9.97 -9.14 11.43
N HIS A 207 -8.97 -9.98 11.60
CA HIS A 207 -9.00 -11.39 11.21
C HIS A 207 -9.98 -12.24 12.04
N PRO A 208 -10.09 -12.04 13.37
CA PRO A 208 -11.02 -12.83 14.18
C PRO A 208 -12.48 -12.71 13.76
N GLY A 209 -12.90 -11.49 13.37
CA GLY A 209 -14.26 -11.25 12.88
C GLY A 209 -14.57 -12.08 11.64
N ALA A 210 -13.70 -12.05 10.63
CA ALA A 210 -13.85 -12.80 9.39
C ALA A 210 -13.84 -14.32 9.62
N ILE A 211 -12.94 -14.81 10.47
CA ILE A 211 -12.87 -16.24 10.81
C ILE A 211 -14.13 -16.71 11.53
N ARG A 212 -14.65 -15.95 12.51
CA ARG A 212 -15.91 -16.27 13.20
C ARG A 212 -17.09 -16.32 12.23
N THR A 213 -17.17 -15.38 11.30
CA THR A 213 -18.21 -15.35 10.25
C THR A 213 -18.15 -16.62 9.40
N VAL A 214 -16.94 -17.04 9.00
CA VAL A 214 -16.75 -18.23 8.17
C VAL A 214 -17.04 -19.52 8.93
N LEU A 215 -16.66 -19.59 10.20
CA LEU A 215 -16.91 -20.78 11.05
C LEU A 215 -18.39 -20.90 11.46
N GLU A 216 -19.14 -19.79 11.45
CA GLU A 216 -20.50 -19.68 12.00
C GLU A 216 -20.57 -20.06 13.50
N ARG A 217 -19.42 -20.00 14.19
CA ARG A 217 -19.22 -20.27 15.61
C ARG A 217 -17.99 -19.53 16.13
N PRO A 218 -17.82 -19.37 17.44
CA PRO A 218 -16.57 -18.87 18.02
C PRO A 218 -15.39 -19.76 17.62
N VAL A 219 -14.19 -19.18 17.52
CA VAL A 219 -12.93 -19.95 17.45
C VAL A 219 -12.76 -20.76 18.73
N ASP A 220 -12.13 -21.93 18.65
CA ASP A 220 -11.95 -22.84 19.80
C ASP A 220 -11.00 -22.25 20.86
N GLY A 221 -10.14 -21.34 20.45
CA GLY A 221 -9.31 -20.54 21.37
C GLY A 221 -8.64 -19.37 20.67
N TRP A 222 -8.34 -18.37 21.43
CA TRP A 222 -7.67 -17.16 20.97
C TRP A 222 -6.51 -16.80 21.88
N PHE A 223 -5.32 -16.69 21.27
CA PHE A 223 -4.11 -16.24 21.93
C PHE A 223 -3.91 -14.77 21.63
N ARG A 224 -4.17 -13.94 22.62
CA ARG A 224 -3.80 -12.54 22.56
C ARG A 224 -2.31 -12.41 22.87
N HIS A 225 -1.57 -11.71 22.02
CA HIS A 225 -0.14 -11.48 22.21
C HIS A 225 0.17 -9.99 22.07
N ALA A 226 1.33 -9.59 22.60
CA ALA A 226 1.87 -8.24 22.46
C ALA A 226 2.78 -8.07 21.23
N GLY A 227 2.77 -9.02 20.28
CA GLY A 227 3.55 -8.93 19.04
C GLY A 227 5.00 -9.38 19.17
N THR A 228 5.39 -10.15 20.18
CA THR A 228 6.79 -10.55 20.40
C THR A 228 7.03 -12.04 20.15
N VAL A 229 8.27 -12.39 19.74
CA VAL A 229 8.73 -13.79 19.64
C VAL A 229 8.60 -14.49 20.99
N LEU A 230 8.80 -13.75 22.09
CA LEU A 230 8.71 -14.31 23.44
C LEU A 230 7.29 -14.80 23.77
N ASP A 231 6.25 -14.12 23.26
CA ASP A 231 4.87 -14.55 23.48
C ASP A 231 4.57 -15.86 22.76
N LEU A 232 5.10 -16.02 21.54
CA LEU A 232 4.97 -17.29 20.78
C LEU A 232 5.68 -18.43 21.49
N ARG A 233 6.88 -18.20 21.99
CA ARG A 233 7.63 -19.20 22.76
C ARG A 233 6.86 -19.61 24.01
N ARG A 234 6.34 -18.67 24.79
CA ARG A 234 5.51 -18.95 25.98
C ARG A 234 4.24 -19.73 25.63
N ALA A 235 3.60 -19.42 24.50
CA ALA A 235 2.44 -20.16 24.04
C ALA A 235 2.79 -21.62 23.71
N VAL A 236 3.97 -21.87 23.13
CA VAL A 236 4.47 -23.24 22.88
C VAL A 236 4.83 -23.95 24.17
N GLU A 237 5.56 -23.31 25.08
CA GLU A 237 5.95 -23.85 26.40
C GLU A 237 4.74 -24.19 27.28
N SER A 238 3.68 -23.39 27.24
CA SER A 238 2.44 -23.65 28.00
C SER A 238 1.66 -24.87 27.50
N GLY A 239 1.97 -25.35 26.29
CA GLY A 239 1.28 -26.48 25.69
C GLY A 239 -0.12 -26.19 25.16
N MET A 240 -0.58 -24.94 25.20
CA MET A 240 -1.93 -24.54 24.74
C MET A 240 -2.22 -24.89 23.28
N TRP A 241 -1.18 -24.97 22.44
CA TRP A 241 -1.31 -25.35 21.03
C TRP A 241 -1.89 -26.77 20.83
N ARG A 242 -1.80 -27.66 21.83
CA ARG A 242 -2.32 -29.06 21.77
C ARG A 242 -3.83 -29.13 21.66
N ASP A 243 -4.52 -28.07 22.04
CA ASP A 243 -5.98 -28.01 21.97
C ASP A 243 -6.49 -27.74 20.55
N PHE A 244 -5.58 -27.47 19.58
CA PHE A 244 -5.92 -27.08 18.21
C PHE A 244 -5.37 -28.04 17.16
N ASP A 245 -6.15 -28.25 16.12
CA ASP A 245 -5.74 -28.96 14.91
C ASP A 245 -5.12 -28.01 13.89
N ALA A 246 -5.53 -26.70 13.95
CA ALA A 246 -4.98 -25.62 13.15
C ALA A 246 -4.97 -24.29 13.91
N ILE A 247 -3.98 -23.43 13.61
CA ILE A 247 -3.84 -22.10 14.19
C ILE A 247 -3.67 -21.08 13.06
N PHE A 248 -4.60 -20.15 12.95
CA PHE A 248 -4.46 -18.97 12.11
C PHE A 248 -3.64 -17.91 12.83
N CYS A 249 -2.61 -17.41 12.18
CA CYS A 249 -1.78 -16.31 12.67
C CYS A 249 -2.14 -15.01 11.96
N GLN A 250 -1.94 -13.89 12.64
CA GLN A 250 -2.25 -12.55 12.12
C GLN A 250 -1.47 -12.21 10.84
N ASN A 251 -0.25 -12.75 10.68
CA ASN A 251 0.57 -12.59 9.49
C ASN A 251 1.52 -13.78 9.30
N ASP A 252 2.17 -13.84 8.14
CA ASP A 252 3.10 -14.93 7.78
C ASP A 252 4.35 -14.96 8.66
N ALA A 253 4.83 -13.80 9.14
CA ALA A 253 6.00 -13.77 10.02
C ALA A 253 5.72 -14.46 11.35
N MET A 254 4.55 -14.19 11.91
CA MET A 254 4.10 -14.83 13.15
C MET A 254 3.88 -16.33 12.96
N ALA A 255 3.28 -16.73 11.84
CA ALA A 255 3.10 -18.12 11.48
C ALA A 255 4.46 -18.84 11.36
N HIS A 256 5.44 -18.20 10.74
CA HIS A 256 6.79 -18.74 10.59
C HIS A 256 7.47 -18.98 11.94
N VAL A 257 7.44 -17.97 12.82
CA VAL A 257 8.06 -18.10 14.15
C VAL A 257 7.34 -19.15 14.99
N LEU A 258 5.99 -19.21 14.96
CA LEU A 258 5.25 -20.24 15.66
C LEU A 258 5.65 -21.65 15.19
N ALA A 259 5.74 -21.84 13.88
CA ALA A 259 6.18 -23.12 13.31
C ALA A 259 7.62 -23.49 13.72
N GLN A 260 8.52 -22.51 13.78
CA GLN A 260 9.90 -22.71 14.26
C GLN A 260 9.96 -23.04 15.75
N GLU A 261 9.21 -22.36 16.61
CA GLU A 261 9.20 -22.65 18.06
C GLU A 261 8.60 -24.02 18.36
N LEU A 262 7.56 -24.44 17.62
CA LEU A 262 7.02 -25.82 17.71
C LEU A 262 8.07 -26.86 17.29
N ALA A 263 8.87 -26.56 16.26
CA ALA A 263 9.94 -27.45 15.83
C ALA A 263 11.10 -27.50 16.84
N ALA A 264 11.51 -26.35 17.36
CA ALA A 264 12.59 -26.23 18.35
C ALA A 264 12.26 -26.89 19.68
N ALA A 265 10.97 -26.94 20.05
CA ALA A 265 10.49 -27.69 21.21
C ALA A 265 10.49 -29.22 21.02
N GLY A 266 11.02 -29.73 19.88
CA GLY A 266 11.12 -31.15 19.59
C GLY A 266 9.79 -31.83 19.31
N ILE A 267 8.71 -31.10 19.04
CA ILE A 267 7.39 -31.68 18.78
C ILE A 267 7.42 -32.36 17.39
N PRO A 268 7.03 -33.64 17.28
CA PRO A 268 6.97 -34.31 15.98
C PRO A 268 6.03 -33.59 15.00
N ALA A 269 6.38 -33.53 13.72
CA ALA A 269 5.59 -32.84 12.70
C ALA A 269 4.13 -33.29 12.64
N ALA A 270 3.89 -34.61 12.84
CA ALA A 270 2.55 -35.18 12.84
C ALA A 270 1.66 -34.78 14.04
N GLU A 271 2.28 -34.25 15.11
CA GLU A 271 1.58 -33.78 16.31
C GLU A 271 1.36 -32.29 16.32
N ARG A 272 1.98 -31.54 15.38
CA ARG A 272 1.85 -30.09 15.31
C ARG A 272 0.52 -29.68 14.70
N PRO A 273 -0.09 -28.60 15.21
CA PRO A 273 -1.21 -27.98 14.51
C PRO A 273 -0.75 -27.44 13.17
N GLU A 274 -1.65 -27.38 12.20
CA GLU A 274 -1.39 -26.67 10.96
C GLU A 274 -1.33 -25.18 11.24
N VAL A 275 -0.24 -24.53 10.81
CA VAL A 275 -0.05 -23.11 11.03
C VAL A 275 -0.30 -22.37 9.71
N ILE A 276 -1.28 -21.46 9.73
CA ILE A 276 -1.71 -20.70 8.56
C ILE A 276 -1.42 -19.22 8.80
N GLY A 277 -0.67 -18.62 7.88
CA GLY A 277 -0.35 -17.19 7.89
C GLY A 277 -1.41 -16.34 7.20
N PHE A 278 -1.06 -15.08 7.03
CA PHE A 278 -1.80 -14.10 6.27
C PHE A 278 -0.81 -13.16 5.58
N ASP A 279 -1.14 -12.66 4.41
CA ASP A 279 -0.42 -11.73 3.54
C ASP A 279 0.14 -12.34 2.25
N ASN A 280 0.53 -13.58 2.22
CA ASN A 280 1.34 -14.20 1.16
C ASN A 280 2.69 -13.48 0.97
N ASN A 281 3.38 -13.24 2.07
CA ASN A 281 4.68 -12.59 2.03
C ASN A 281 5.72 -13.51 1.38
N PRO A 282 6.42 -13.08 0.32
CA PRO A 282 7.37 -13.93 -0.44
C PRO A 282 8.56 -14.41 0.39
N VAL A 283 8.85 -13.76 1.51
CA VAL A 283 9.91 -14.21 2.45
C VAL A 283 9.53 -15.54 3.12
N TYR A 284 8.24 -15.82 3.28
CA TYR A 284 7.70 -16.99 3.98
C TYR A 284 6.94 -17.93 3.04
N ASN A 285 7.50 -18.18 1.86
CA ASN A 285 6.87 -18.92 0.77
C ASN A 285 6.65 -20.42 1.02
N SER A 286 7.07 -20.97 2.15
CA SER A 286 6.82 -22.36 2.56
C SER A 286 5.56 -22.55 3.41
N LEU A 287 4.92 -21.45 3.86
CA LEU A 287 3.75 -21.53 4.72
C LEU A 287 2.44 -21.45 3.92
N SER A 288 1.45 -22.19 4.37
CA SER A 288 0.06 -21.97 3.95
C SER A 288 -0.39 -20.61 4.45
N THR A 289 -1.08 -19.83 3.60
CA THR A 289 -1.41 -18.43 3.91
C THR A 289 -2.71 -17.98 3.24
N VAL A 290 -3.34 -16.97 3.81
CA VAL A 290 -4.44 -16.23 3.16
C VAL A 290 -3.83 -15.03 2.45
N ALA A 291 -3.85 -15.05 1.13
CA ALA A 291 -3.21 -14.05 0.28
C ALA A 291 -4.08 -12.81 0.08
N VAL A 292 -3.45 -11.64 0.10
CA VAL A 292 -4.04 -10.33 -0.15
C VAL A 292 -3.67 -9.87 -1.56
N PRO A 293 -4.63 -9.50 -2.43
CA PRO A 293 -4.37 -9.08 -3.82
C PRO A 293 -3.89 -7.62 -3.90
N ARG A 294 -2.75 -7.29 -3.29
CA ARG A 294 -2.25 -5.92 -3.11
C ARG A 294 -1.99 -5.19 -4.41
N ALA A 295 -1.43 -5.89 -5.41
CA ALA A 295 -1.17 -5.28 -6.71
C ALA A 295 -2.48 -4.81 -7.39
N ALA A 296 -3.51 -5.65 -7.39
CA ALA A 296 -4.81 -5.31 -7.96
C ALA A 296 -5.52 -4.18 -7.19
N MET A 297 -5.38 -4.15 -5.86
CA MET A 297 -5.90 -3.07 -5.03
C MET A 297 -5.20 -1.73 -5.33
N ALA A 298 -3.88 -1.77 -5.51
CA ALA A 298 -3.08 -0.59 -5.88
C ALA A 298 -3.47 -0.04 -7.24
N GLU A 299 -3.58 -0.92 -8.25
CA GLU A 299 -4.01 -0.56 -9.60
C GLU A 299 -5.39 0.10 -9.58
N ALA A 300 -6.37 -0.53 -8.94
CA ALA A 300 -7.72 0.01 -8.86
C ALA A 300 -7.77 1.37 -8.15
N ALA A 301 -7.00 1.57 -7.09
CA ALA A 301 -6.99 2.85 -6.37
C ALA A 301 -6.42 3.99 -7.23
N VAL A 302 -5.35 3.72 -8.00
CA VAL A 302 -4.77 4.72 -8.92
C VAL A 302 -5.72 5.01 -10.07
N GLU A 303 -6.31 3.97 -10.69
CA GLU A 303 -7.27 4.13 -11.78
C GLU A 303 -8.48 4.98 -11.34
N LEU A 304 -9.05 4.70 -10.18
CA LEU A 304 -10.13 5.49 -9.61
C LEU A 304 -9.73 6.95 -9.42
N LEU A 305 -8.56 7.21 -8.82
CA LEU A 305 -8.09 8.57 -8.60
C LEU A 305 -7.82 9.30 -9.91
N VAL A 306 -7.17 8.66 -10.87
CA VAL A 306 -6.84 9.25 -12.17
C VAL A 306 -8.10 9.54 -12.99
N ASN A 307 -9.09 8.65 -12.96
CA ASN A 307 -10.37 8.87 -13.62
C ASN A 307 -11.09 10.09 -13.03
N PHE A 308 -11.12 10.21 -11.70
CA PHE A 308 -11.61 11.40 -11.02
C PHE A 308 -10.89 12.67 -11.49
N LEU A 309 -9.57 12.66 -11.52
CA LEU A 309 -8.75 13.81 -11.94
C LEU A 309 -8.93 14.19 -13.41
N LYS A 310 -9.31 13.26 -14.28
CA LYS A 310 -9.54 13.51 -15.71
C LYS A 310 -10.96 13.95 -16.01
N CYS A 311 -11.95 13.32 -15.41
CA CYS A 311 -13.38 13.52 -15.72
C CYS A 311 -14.02 14.63 -14.87
N GLY A 312 -13.43 14.99 -13.74
CA GLY A 312 -14.03 15.95 -12.79
C GLY A 312 -15.31 15.44 -12.12
N GLU A 313 -15.58 14.13 -12.24
CA GLU A 313 -16.72 13.53 -11.55
C GLU A 313 -16.45 13.45 -10.05
N PRO A 314 -17.46 13.64 -9.19
CA PRO A 314 -17.27 13.57 -7.76
C PRO A 314 -16.64 12.24 -7.36
N SER A 315 -15.77 12.28 -6.35
CA SER A 315 -15.12 11.10 -5.75
C SER A 315 -16.09 9.93 -5.73
N PRO A 316 -15.67 8.70 -6.10
CA PRO A 316 -16.57 7.56 -6.26
C PRO A 316 -17.17 7.14 -4.91
N ALA A 317 -18.06 7.98 -4.38
CA ALA A 317 -18.99 7.58 -3.33
C ALA A 317 -20.01 6.53 -3.86
N ALA A 318 -20.01 6.27 -5.18
CA ALA A 318 -21.01 5.49 -5.85
C ALA A 318 -20.61 4.03 -6.14
N GLY A 319 -19.37 3.64 -6.00
CA GLY A 319 -18.95 2.26 -6.26
C GLY A 319 -17.81 1.82 -5.35
N THR A 320 -18.06 0.82 -4.52
CA THR A 320 -17.01 0.16 -3.74
C THR A 320 -16.61 -1.14 -4.44
N THR A 321 -15.30 -1.36 -4.61
CA THR A 321 -14.78 -2.60 -5.18
C THR A 321 -14.16 -3.44 -4.07
N ALA A 322 -14.76 -4.61 -3.85
CA ALA A 322 -14.25 -5.59 -2.91
C ALA A 322 -13.21 -6.47 -3.58
N PHE A 323 -12.04 -6.59 -2.97
CA PHE A 323 -10.95 -7.44 -3.42
C PHE A 323 -10.90 -8.69 -2.55
N PRO A 324 -11.26 -9.87 -3.07
CA PRO A 324 -11.30 -11.08 -2.27
C PRO A 324 -9.88 -11.57 -1.96
N THR A 325 -9.69 -12.01 -0.72
CA THR A 325 -8.53 -12.84 -0.36
C THR A 325 -8.66 -14.22 -0.96
N THR A 326 -7.53 -14.93 -1.13
CA THR A 326 -7.48 -16.33 -1.59
C THR A 326 -6.63 -17.17 -0.64
N PHE A 327 -6.96 -18.43 -0.48
CA PHE A 327 -6.14 -19.34 0.31
C PHE A 327 -5.08 -20.01 -0.57
N ILE A 328 -3.83 -19.99 -0.12
CA ILE A 328 -2.71 -20.69 -0.75
C ILE A 328 -2.25 -21.78 0.19
N GLY A 329 -2.67 -23.02 -0.06
CA GLY A 329 -2.19 -24.19 0.65
C GLY A 329 -0.83 -24.64 0.09
N ARG A 330 0.19 -24.74 0.94
CA ARG A 330 1.55 -25.15 0.56
C ARG A 330 1.98 -26.46 1.19
N ASN A 331 1.30 -26.87 2.23
CA ASN A 331 1.52 -28.17 2.85
C ASN A 331 0.64 -29.20 2.19
N SER A 332 1.14 -30.44 2.05
CA SER A 332 0.31 -31.57 1.60
C SER A 332 -0.70 -31.92 2.70
N TRP A 333 -1.92 -31.61 2.44
CA TRP A 333 -3.06 -31.97 3.29
C TRP A 333 -3.49 -33.43 3.04
#